data_e2266f0a5fcb691e1878907e116899b3
#
_entry.id   e2266f0a5fcb691e1878907e116899b3
#
_cell.length_a   1.000
_cell.length_b   1.000
_cell.length_c   1.000
_cell.angle_alpha   90.00
_cell.angle_beta   90.00
_cell.angle_gamma   90.00
#
_symmetry.space_group_name_H-M   'P 1'
#
loop_
_entity.id
_entity.type
_entity.pdbx_description
1 polymer ?
#
loop_
_entity_poly.entity_id
_entity_poly.type
_entity_poly.pdbx_seq_one_letter_code
_entity_poly.pdbx_strand_id
1 'polypeptide(L)'
;MVEKMKYVKELLSTGLGTEGQLLIPRKIHDTLIEEVDKNLIPRSEAALLFGPADIPGSSIDVDTVDPNTMDIRVVGEGAESTIDQPGYSSFNMKPIKYGVAIRITAEMLEDSKWNLLQHSIKTAGKRFAENETSLVISDALNSATNTVAGGAAITIANITRAMQYLDDSDYTPTTLFVGMAVLNDLRNIDTFVEANKVGNTDMLKRGFLGTIYGLNVIKFSTNAAPSTAYSNYAYVTDKMHAYVIAEKRPVTVQNFDLPVNDMSAANITQRIKVRYLRA
;
A
#
# COMPACT_ATOMS: atom_id res chain seq x y z
N MET A 1 -32.48 10.18 13.97
CA MET A 1 -31.72 8.95 14.36
C MET A 1 -32.64 7.76 14.55
N VAL A 2 -33.76 7.90 15.20
CA VAL A 2 -34.78 6.85 15.44
C VAL A 2 -35.40 6.32 14.12
N GLU A 3 -35.69 7.16 13.14
CA GLU A 3 -36.21 6.73 11.83
C GLU A 3 -35.24 5.88 11.01
N LYS A 4 -33.93 6.19 11.05
CA LYS A 4 -32.93 5.37 10.36
C LYS A 4 -32.77 3.98 10.99
N MET A 5 -32.92 3.89 12.33
CA MET A 5 -32.93 2.61 13.04
C MET A 5 -34.18 1.78 12.74
N LYS A 6 -35.34 2.44 12.59
CA LYS A 6 -36.57 1.79 12.19
C LYS A 6 -36.49 1.20 10.78
N TYR A 7 -35.86 1.94 9.86
CA TYR A 7 -35.62 1.52 8.47
C TYR A 7 -34.67 0.30 8.37
N VAL A 8 -33.64 0.25 9.20
CA VAL A 8 -32.71 -0.89 9.27
C VAL A 8 -33.37 -2.11 9.91
N LYS A 9 -34.19 -1.91 10.95
CA LYS A 9 -34.98 -2.99 11.57
C LYS A 9 -36.05 -3.54 10.60
N GLU A 10 -36.71 -2.68 9.84
CA GLU A 10 -37.72 -3.07 8.85
C GLU A 10 -37.07 -3.84 7.67
N LEU A 11 -35.86 -3.43 7.23
CA LEU A 11 -35.09 -4.18 6.22
C LEU A 11 -34.58 -5.54 6.70
N LEU A 12 -34.29 -5.68 7.99
CA LEU A 12 -33.88 -6.95 8.62
C LEU A 12 -35.07 -7.86 8.94
N SER A 13 -36.25 -7.28 9.23
CA SER A 13 -37.48 -8.04 9.63
C SER A 13 -38.31 -8.49 8.44
N THR A 14 -38.21 -7.87 7.29
CA THR A 14 -38.88 -8.30 6.06
C THR A 14 -38.07 -9.40 5.37
N GLY A 15 -37.96 -10.55 6.00
CA GLY A 15 -37.32 -11.75 5.47
C GLY A 15 -38.04 -12.39 4.26
N LEU A 16 -38.71 -11.59 3.42
CA LEU A 16 -39.47 -12.04 2.25
C LEU A 16 -39.31 -11.14 1.02
N GLY A 17 -38.37 -10.19 1.03
CA GLY A 17 -38.09 -9.36 -0.14
C GLY A 17 -36.67 -9.57 -0.67
N THR A 18 -36.58 -10.14 -1.85
CA THR A 18 -35.30 -10.32 -2.61
C THR A 18 -34.47 -9.03 -2.75
N GLU A 19 -35.13 -7.88 -2.61
CA GLU A 19 -34.50 -6.56 -2.74
C GLU A 19 -33.72 -6.11 -1.49
N GLY A 20 -34.23 -6.44 -0.29
CA GLY A 20 -33.58 -6.11 0.97
C GLY A 20 -32.26 -6.88 1.17
N GLN A 21 -32.21 -8.15 0.78
CA GLN A 21 -31.05 -9.00 0.85
C GLN A 21 -29.94 -8.58 -0.14
N LEU A 22 -30.29 -7.92 -1.24
CA LEU A 22 -29.35 -7.39 -2.23
C LEU A 22 -28.75 -6.04 -1.85
N LEU A 23 -29.49 -5.20 -1.09
CA LEU A 23 -29.04 -3.86 -0.71
C LEU A 23 -28.03 -3.87 0.44
N ILE A 24 -28.21 -4.75 1.42
CA ILE A 24 -27.29 -4.86 2.57
C ILE A 24 -25.87 -5.26 2.14
N PRO A 25 -25.65 -6.31 1.32
CA PRO A 25 -24.34 -6.68 0.83
C PRO A 25 -23.65 -5.56 0.03
N ARG A 26 -24.37 -4.84 -0.82
CA ARG A 26 -23.83 -3.71 -1.58
C ARG A 26 -23.36 -2.59 -0.67
N LYS A 27 -24.16 -2.18 0.30
CA LYS A 27 -23.80 -1.11 1.23
C LYS A 27 -22.58 -1.48 2.10
N ILE A 28 -22.47 -2.73 2.50
CA ILE A 28 -21.30 -3.25 3.21
C ILE A 28 -20.05 -3.18 2.31
N HIS A 29 -20.15 -3.64 1.09
CA HIS A 29 -19.07 -3.63 0.10
C HIS A 29 -18.61 -2.20 -0.20
N ASP A 30 -19.52 -1.28 -0.47
CA ASP A 30 -19.21 0.11 -0.79
C ASP A 30 -18.51 0.82 0.38
N THR A 31 -19.01 0.62 1.61
CA THR A 31 -18.38 1.20 2.82
C THR A 31 -16.98 0.64 3.06
N LEU A 32 -16.77 -0.65 2.79
CA LEU A 32 -15.47 -1.29 2.94
C LEU A 32 -14.47 -0.72 1.92
N ILE A 33 -14.85 -0.66 0.64
CA ILE A 33 -13.98 -0.12 -0.42
C ILE A 33 -13.62 1.32 -0.10
N GLU A 34 -14.57 2.16 0.28
CA GLU A 34 -14.32 3.56 0.65
C GLU A 34 -13.29 3.69 1.78
N GLU A 35 -13.35 2.83 2.80
CA GLU A 35 -12.38 2.87 3.89
C GLU A 35 -11.01 2.28 3.51
N VAL A 36 -10.97 1.28 2.63
CA VAL A 36 -9.72 0.76 2.07
C VAL A 36 -9.04 1.86 1.27
N ASP A 37 -9.74 2.48 0.33
CA ASP A 37 -9.18 3.51 -0.55
C ASP A 37 -8.66 4.73 0.21
N LYS A 38 -9.36 5.17 1.26
CA LYS A 38 -8.91 6.27 2.12
C LYS A 38 -7.59 6.01 2.83
N ASN A 39 -7.29 4.76 3.13
CA ASN A 39 -6.10 4.36 3.89
C ASN A 39 -5.00 3.78 3.01
N LEU A 40 -5.26 3.61 1.72
CA LEU A 40 -4.35 3.00 0.76
C LEU A 40 -3.38 4.06 0.24
N ILE A 41 -2.12 3.94 0.62
CA ILE A 41 -1.07 4.88 0.23
C ILE A 41 -0.16 4.31 -0.88
N PRO A 42 0.20 3.00 -0.86
CA PRO A 42 1.27 2.52 -1.72
C PRO A 42 0.92 2.39 -3.21
N ARG A 43 -0.35 2.30 -3.58
CA ARG A 43 -0.74 2.05 -4.99
C ARG A 43 -0.41 3.21 -5.92
N SER A 44 -0.45 4.44 -5.41
CA SER A 44 -0.11 5.62 -6.20
C SER A 44 1.37 5.71 -6.58
N GLU A 45 2.22 5.02 -5.82
CA GLU A 45 3.67 5.02 -5.97
C GLU A 45 4.21 3.70 -6.56
N ALA A 46 3.33 2.79 -6.96
CA ALA A 46 3.72 1.57 -7.64
C ALA A 46 4.12 1.84 -9.09
N ALA A 47 5.20 1.22 -9.55
CA ALA A 47 5.65 1.31 -10.94
C ALA A 47 4.64 0.67 -11.90
N LEU A 48 4.14 -0.51 -11.54
CA LEU A 48 3.14 -1.25 -12.29
C LEU A 48 2.06 -1.79 -11.35
N LEU A 49 0.82 -1.70 -11.79
CA LEU A 49 -0.34 -2.27 -11.10
C LEU A 49 -1.07 -3.21 -12.05
N PHE A 50 -0.96 -4.52 -11.80
CA PHE A 50 -1.70 -5.53 -12.54
C PHE A 50 -3.04 -5.81 -11.87
N GLY A 51 -4.12 -5.58 -12.59
CA GLY A 51 -5.47 -5.86 -12.16
C GLY A 51 -5.92 -7.31 -12.41
N PRO A 52 -7.14 -7.65 -12.01
CA PRO A 52 -7.69 -9.00 -12.20
C PRO A 52 -7.74 -9.46 -13.67
N ALA A 53 -7.89 -8.54 -14.61
CA ALA A 53 -7.93 -8.82 -16.04
C ALA A 53 -6.55 -9.18 -16.63
N ASP A 54 -5.50 -8.62 -16.05
CA ASP A 54 -4.13 -8.78 -16.54
C ASP A 54 -3.52 -10.12 -16.09
N ILE A 55 -4.16 -10.81 -15.15
CA ILE A 55 -3.69 -12.08 -14.59
C ILE A 55 -4.63 -13.21 -15.02
N PRO A 56 -4.47 -13.82 -16.19
CA PRO A 56 -5.39 -14.85 -16.69
C PRO A 56 -5.31 -16.16 -15.88
N GLY A 57 -4.13 -16.50 -15.38
CA GLY A 57 -3.85 -17.72 -14.63
C GLY A 57 -3.78 -17.55 -13.12
N SER A 58 -3.02 -18.40 -12.46
CA SER A 58 -2.73 -18.32 -11.03
C SER A 58 -1.58 -17.37 -10.70
N SER A 59 -0.78 -17.01 -11.68
CA SER A 59 0.40 -16.15 -11.58
C SER A 59 0.55 -15.29 -12.83
N ILE A 60 1.42 -14.29 -12.74
CA ILE A 60 1.84 -13.45 -13.86
C ILE A 60 3.36 -13.40 -13.88
N ASP A 61 3.94 -13.45 -15.09
CA ASP A 61 5.37 -13.23 -15.30
C ASP A 61 5.58 -11.77 -15.67
N VAL A 62 6.54 -11.14 -15.02
CA VAL A 62 6.94 -9.76 -15.27
C VAL A 62 8.33 -9.77 -15.86
N ASP A 63 8.44 -9.28 -17.09
CA ASP A 63 9.71 -9.19 -17.80
C ASP A 63 10.43 -7.89 -17.43
N THR A 64 11.73 -8.01 -17.21
CA THR A 64 12.63 -6.89 -16.96
C THR A 64 13.76 -6.90 -17.96
N VAL A 65 14.15 -5.72 -18.42
CA VAL A 65 15.26 -5.53 -19.35
C VAL A 65 16.39 -4.82 -18.63
N ASP A 66 17.59 -5.36 -18.71
CA ASP A 66 18.78 -4.69 -18.22
C ASP A 66 19.53 -4.03 -19.40
N PRO A 67 19.46 -2.69 -19.52
CA PRO A 67 20.12 -1.97 -20.60
C PRO A 67 21.65 -1.98 -20.50
N ASN A 68 22.19 -2.19 -19.29
CA ASN A 68 23.64 -2.11 -19.04
C ASN A 68 24.43 -3.30 -19.59
N THR A 69 23.78 -4.27 -20.20
CA THR A 69 24.44 -5.42 -20.83
C THR A 69 24.92 -5.15 -22.26
N MET A 70 24.60 -3.98 -22.84
CA MET A 70 25.07 -3.57 -24.14
C MET A 70 26.25 -2.62 -24.03
N ASP A 71 27.39 -2.97 -24.62
CA ASP A 71 28.58 -2.16 -24.68
C ASP A 71 28.72 -1.44 -26.02
N ILE A 72 28.89 -0.13 -25.98
CA ILE A 72 29.24 0.65 -27.17
C ILE A 72 30.77 0.71 -27.28
N ARG A 73 31.31 0.16 -28.36
CA ARG A 73 32.75 0.05 -28.61
C ARG A 73 33.17 0.84 -29.85
N VAL A 74 34.38 1.31 -29.85
CA VAL A 74 34.99 1.94 -31.04
C VAL A 74 35.25 0.85 -32.08
N VAL A 75 34.69 1.01 -33.27
CA VAL A 75 34.92 0.12 -34.40
C VAL A 75 35.81 0.80 -35.40
N GLY A 76 36.90 0.13 -35.80
CA GLY A 76 37.81 0.62 -36.83
C GLY A 76 37.16 0.62 -38.23
N GLU A 77 37.72 1.42 -39.11
CA GLU A 77 37.25 1.47 -40.49
C GLU A 77 37.36 0.10 -41.17
N GLY A 78 36.20 -0.42 -41.68
CA GLY A 78 36.12 -1.75 -42.28
C GLY A 78 36.05 -2.92 -41.29
N ALA A 79 36.04 -2.70 -39.97
CA ALA A 79 35.87 -3.73 -38.94
C ALA A 79 34.38 -4.04 -38.71
N GLU A 80 34.11 -5.28 -38.37
CA GLU A 80 32.77 -5.75 -38.08
C GLU A 80 32.35 -5.31 -36.63
N SER A 81 31.14 -4.76 -36.48
CA SER A 81 30.59 -4.42 -35.16
C SER A 81 30.22 -5.69 -34.38
N THR A 82 30.55 -5.72 -33.08
CA THR A 82 30.07 -6.79 -32.18
C THR A 82 28.56 -6.71 -32.01
N ILE A 83 27.91 -7.87 -32.09
CA ILE A 83 26.45 -7.96 -31.84
C ILE A 83 26.27 -8.17 -30.32
N ASP A 84 25.78 -7.15 -29.65
CA ASP A 84 25.38 -7.23 -28.26
C ASP A 84 23.84 -7.21 -28.14
N GLN A 85 23.31 -7.89 -27.13
CA GLN A 85 21.86 -7.94 -26.86
C GLN A 85 21.60 -7.48 -25.44
N PRO A 86 20.49 -6.76 -25.18
CA PRO A 86 20.09 -6.43 -23.82
C PRO A 86 19.82 -7.69 -23.00
N GLY A 87 20.18 -7.67 -21.74
CA GLY A 87 19.84 -8.76 -20.82
C GLY A 87 18.35 -8.79 -20.53
N TYR A 88 17.72 -9.91 -20.79
CA TYR A 88 16.30 -10.14 -20.43
C TYR A 88 16.22 -11.05 -19.24
N SER A 89 15.43 -10.64 -18.24
CA SER A 89 15.10 -11.48 -17.10
C SER A 89 13.60 -11.41 -16.81
N SER A 90 13.06 -12.45 -16.22
CA SER A 90 11.65 -12.47 -15.81
C SER A 90 11.50 -13.02 -14.41
N PHE A 91 10.49 -12.55 -13.72
CA PHE A 91 10.12 -13.11 -12.44
C PHE A 91 8.62 -13.38 -12.34
N ASN A 92 8.28 -14.47 -11.67
CA ASN A 92 6.91 -14.89 -11.49
C ASN A 92 6.29 -14.29 -10.21
N MET A 93 5.07 -13.75 -10.32
CA MET A 93 4.27 -13.25 -9.20
C MET A 93 3.01 -14.10 -9.05
N LYS A 94 2.86 -14.73 -7.89
CA LYS A 94 1.68 -15.53 -7.55
C LYS A 94 0.88 -14.85 -6.42
N PRO A 95 -0.28 -14.24 -6.71
CA PRO A 95 -1.10 -13.58 -5.71
C PRO A 95 -1.59 -14.52 -4.62
N ILE A 96 -1.35 -14.15 -3.36
CA ILE A 96 -1.73 -14.90 -2.16
C ILE A 96 -3.06 -14.38 -1.64
N LYS A 97 -3.88 -15.26 -1.08
CA LYS A 97 -5.17 -14.90 -0.48
C LYS A 97 -4.96 -14.42 0.96
N TYR A 98 -5.43 -13.21 1.23
CA TYR A 98 -5.60 -12.66 2.58
C TYR A 98 -7.09 -12.57 2.88
N GLY A 99 -7.47 -12.77 4.14
CA GLY A 99 -8.88 -12.71 4.51
C GLY A 99 -9.10 -12.56 6.00
N VAL A 100 -10.24 -11.97 6.35
CA VAL A 100 -10.76 -11.86 7.71
C VAL A 100 -12.24 -12.17 7.71
N ALA A 101 -12.69 -12.94 8.70
CA ALA A 101 -14.11 -13.20 8.92
C ALA A 101 -14.59 -12.40 10.14
N ILE A 102 -15.67 -11.64 9.96
CA ILE A 102 -16.38 -10.93 11.02
C ILE A 102 -17.62 -11.75 11.35
N ARG A 103 -17.85 -12.00 12.63
CA ARG A 103 -19.04 -12.70 13.13
C ARG A 103 -19.74 -11.83 14.15
N ILE A 104 -21.04 -11.74 14.06
CA ILE A 104 -21.90 -10.96 14.96
C ILE A 104 -23.08 -11.84 15.33
N THR A 105 -23.32 -12.03 16.64
CA THR A 105 -24.50 -12.75 17.12
C THR A 105 -25.74 -11.88 17.04
N ALA A 106 -26.93 -12.48 16.94
CA ALA A 106 -28.18 -11.76 16.96
C ALA A 106 -28.35 -10.95 18.25
N GLU A 107 -27.98 -11.52 19.38
CA GLU A 107 -28.00 -10.87 20.70
C GLU A 107 -27.11 -9.60 20.72
N MET A 108 -25.88 -9.66 20.16
CA MET A 108 -24.99 -8.50 20.06
C MET A 108 -25.59 -7.40 19.17
N LEU A 109 -26.38 -7.77 18.17
CA LEU A 109 -27.03 -6.82 17.28
C LEU A 109 -28.24 -6.14 17.98
N GLU A 110 -28.98 -6.88 18.81
CA GLU A 110 -30.13 -6.40 19.56
C GLU A 110 -29.73 -5.52 20.73
N ASP A 111 -28.69 -5.90 21.47
CA ASP A 111 -28.22 -5.20 22.67
C ASP A 111 -27.32 -4.01 22.36
N SER A 112 -26.77 -3.90 21.12
CA SER A 112 -25.84 -2.84 20.78
C SER A 112 -26.55 -1.48 20.62
N LYS A 113 -26.07 -0.49 21.38
CA LYS A 113 -26.53 0.92 21.29
C LYS A 113 -26.01 1.66 20.05
N TRP A 114 -25.09 1.06 19.31
CA TRP A 114 -24.39 1.66 18.17
C TRP A 114 -24.24 0.64 17.05
N ASN A 115 -23.97 1.11 15.84
CA ASN A 115 -23.88 0.24 14.67
C ASN A 115 -22.55 -0.55 14.66
N LEU A 116 -22.55 -1.67 15.37
CA LEU A 116 -21.40 -2.56 15.55
C LEU A 116 -20.91 -3.12 14.21
N LEU A 117 -21.84 -3.47 13.32
CA LEU A 117 -21.50 -4.01 11.99
C LEU A 117 -20.70 -3.00 11.16
N GLN A 118 -21.16 -1.76 11.09
CA GLN A 118 -20.49 -0.71 10.33
C GLN A 118 -19.10 -0.40 10.87
N HIS A 119 -18.96 -0.39 12.21
CA HIS A 119 -17.65 -0.19 12.83
C HIS A 119 -16.68 -1.32 12.51
N SER A 120 -17.14 -2.56 12.57
CA SER A 120 -16.35 -3.74 12.26
C SER A 120 -15.87 -3.76 10.80
N ILE A 121 -16.74 -3.33 9.86
CA ILE A 121 -16.41 -3.21 8.45
C ILE A 121 -15.33 -2.14 8.22
N LYS A 122 -15.47 -0.97 8.84
CA LYS A 122 -14.47 0.10 8.75
C LYS A 122 -13.12 -0.35 9.30
N THR A 123 -13.13 -1.04 10.44
CA THR A 123 -11.90 -1.58 11.03
C THR A 123 -11.26 -2.62 10.12
N ALA A 124 -12.05 -3.50 9.49
CA ALA A 124 -11.53 -4.47 8.53
C ALA A 124 -10.92 -3.78 7.30
N GLY A 125 -11.59 -2.78 6.72
CA GLY A 125 -11.07 -2.00 5.60
C GLY A 125 -9.71 -1.38 5.91
N LYS A 126 -9.60 -0.73 7.07
CA LYS A 126 -8.33 -0.18 7.54
C LYS A 126 -7.25 -1.25 7.67
N ARG A 127 -7.57 -2.44 8.20
CA ARG A 127 -6.62 -3.54 8.35
C ARG A 127 -6.15 -4.11 7.01
N PHE A 128 -7.00 -4.14 5.98
CA PHE A 128 -6.58 -4.54 4.63
C PHE A 128 -5.60 -3.53 4.02
N ALA A 129 -5.85 -2.22 4.17
CA ALA A 129 -4.93 -1.19 3.71
C ALA A 129 -3.58 -1.22 4.47
N GLU A 130 -3.62 -1.43 5.79
CA GLU A 130 -2.41 -1.62 6.60
C GLU A 130 -1.63 -2.86 6.17
N ASN A 131 -2.30 -3.98 5.87
CA ASN A 131 -1.67 -5.19 5.37
C ASN A 131 -1.01 -4.97 4.00
N GLU A 132 -1.66 -4.29 3.08
CA GLU A 132 -1.08 -3.96 1.78
C GLU A 132 0.18 -3.10 1.93
N THR A 133 0.14 -2.08 2.78
CA THR A 133 1.31 -1.26 3.11
C THR A 133 2.43 -2.11 3.72
N SER A 134 2.09 -3.03 4.62
CA SER A 134 3.03 -3.97 5.22
C SER A 134 3.73 -4.86 4.17
N LEU A 135 2.98 -5.35 3.19
CA LEU A 135 3.52 -6.15 2.08
C LEU A 135 4.46 -5.32 1.19
N VAL A 136 4.14 -4.06 0.92
CA VAL A 136 5.04 -3.17 0.17
C VAL A 136 6.35 -2.97 0.92
N ILE A 137 6.29 -2.74 2.22
CA ILE A 137 7.49 -2.54 3.04
C ILE A 137 8.32 -3.82 3.12
N SER A 138 7.71 -4.98 3.42
CA SER A 138 8.43 -6.23 3.63
C SER A 138 8.95 -6.85 2.35
N ASP A 139 8.12 -6.92 1.31
CA ASP A 139 8.38 -7.72 0.12
C ASP A 139 9.06 -6.90 -1.00
N ALA A 140 8.93 -5.57 -0.95
CA ALA A 140 9.54 -4.69 -1.92
C ALA A 140 10.63 -3.79 -1.31
N LEU A 141 10.28 -2.86 -0.46
CA LEU A 141 11.21 -1.82 0.00
C LEU A 141 12.36 -2.37 0.84
N ASN A 142 12.09 -3.36 1.70
CA ASN A 142 13.14 -4.00 2.51
C ASN A 142 14.10 -4.89 1.70
N SER A 143 13.81 -5.12 0.44
CA SER A 143 14.69 -5.85 -0.49
C SER A 143 15.75 -4.95 -1.15
N ALA A 144 15.79 -3.66 -0.78
CA ALA A 144 16.78 -2.71 -1.30
C ALA A 144 18.21 -3.17 -0.98
N THR A 145 19.06 -3.13 -1.99
CA THR A 145 20.46 -3.56 -1.88
C THR A 145 21.33 -2.49 -1.21
N ASN A 146 21.05 -1.22 -1.48
CA ASN A 146 21.81 -0.08 -0.96
C ASN A 146 21.20 0.40 0.37
N THR A 147 22.03 0.47 1.40
CA THR A 147 21.62 0.91 2.74
C THR A 147 22.51 2.01 3.27
N VAL A 148 21.91 2.99 3.91
CA VAL A 148 22.62 4.08 4.61
C VAL A 148 22.34 3.93 6.10
N ALA A 149 23.40 3.83 6.90
CA ALA A 149 23.24 3.76 8.36
C ALA A 149 22.78 5.12 8.89
N GLY A 150 21.61 5.17 9.55
CA GLY A 150 21.03 6.41 10.08
C GLY A 150 21.63 6.87 11.41
N GLY A 151 22.38 6.02 12.11
CA GLY A 151 22.87 6.32 13.45
C GLY A 151 21.75 6.39 14.50
N ALA A 152 21.86 7.30 15.47
CA ALA A 152 20.86 7.49 16.53
C ALA A 152 19.61 8.24 16.04
N ALA A 153 19.75 9.12 15.05
CA ALA A 153 18.68 9.86 14.40
C ALA A 153 19.02 10.07 12.93
N ILE A 154 17.99 10.16 12.09
CA ILE A 154 18.19 10.43 10.67
C ILE A 154 18.60 11.90 10.46
N THR A 155 19.55 12.12 9.56
CA THR A 155 20.02 13.44 9.17
C THR A 155 19.70 13.72 7.69
N ILE A 156 19.73 14.98 7.31
CA ILE A 156 19.60 15.38 5.90
C ILE A 156 20.68 14.71 5.04
N ALA A 157 21.91 14.62 5.56
CA ALA A 157 23.02 13.96 4.87
C ALA A 157 22.74 12.48 4.56
N ASN A 158 21.99 11.78 5.42
CA ASN A 158 21.60 10.39 5.16
C ASN A 158 20.59 10.30 4.02
N ILE A 159 19.64 11.24 3.95
CA ILE A 159 18.66 11.30 2.87
C ILE A 159 19.33 11.61 1.53
N THR A 160 20.19 12.63 1.48
CA THR A 160 20.91 13.00 0.25
C THR A 160 21.84 11.89 -0.22
N ARG A 161 22.45 11.14 0.70
CA ARG A 161 23.26 9.98 0.35
C ARG A 161 22.43 8.82 -0.19
N ALA A 162 21.21 8.59 0.34
CA ALA A 162 20.29 7.61 -0.22
C ALA A 162 19.81 8.01 -1.62
N MET A 163 19.59 9.31 -1.86
CA MET A 163 19.28 9.83 -3.20
C MET A 163 20.47 9.59 -4.16
N GLN A 164 21.70 9.86 -3.71
CA GLN A 164 22.89 9.66 -4.52
C GLN A 164 23.00 8.22 -5.04
N TYR A 165 22.66 7.20 -4.25
CA TYR A 165 22.69 5.81 -4.73
C TYR A 165 21.74 5.53 -5.89
N LEU A 166 20.59 6.22 -5.93
CA LEU A 166 19.64 6.14 -7.05
C LEU A 166 20.18 6.91 -8.26
N ASP A 167 20.68 8.13 -8.04
CA ASP A 167 21.25 8.97 -9.09
C ASP A 167 22.49 8.31 -9.74
N ASP A 168 23.35 7.65 -8.96
CA ASP A 168 24.51 6.89 -9.43
C ASP A 168 24.11 5.69 -10.33
N SER A 169 22.86 5.24 -10.22
CA SER A 169 22.29 4.15 -11.01
C SER A 169 21.35 4.64 -12.12
N ASP A 170 21.37 5.93 -12.44
CA ASP A 170 20.51 6.58 -13.44
C ASP A 170 19.00 6.52 -13.13
N TYR A 171 18.62 6.41 -11.84
CA TYR A 171 17.24 6.51 -11.39
C TYR A 171 16.95 7.89 -10.79
N THR A 172 15.72 8.36 -10.94
CA THR A 172 15.30 9.65 -10.39
C THR A 172 14.55 9.44 -9.07
N PRO A 173 15.13 9.83 -7.92
CA PRO A 173 14.45 9.72 -6.65
C PRO A 173 13.22 10.62 -6.62
N THR A 174 12.03 10.05 -6.36
CA THR A 174 10.76 10.78 -6.39
C THR A 174 10.02 10.72 -5.06
N THR A 175 10.14 9.61 -4.33
CA THR A 175 9.33 9.35 -3.15
C THR A 175 10.20 8.93 -1.97
N LEU A 176 9.85 9.44 -0.79
CA LEU A 176 10.47 9.09 0.49
C LEU A 176 9.40 8.47 1.41
N PHE A 177 9.46 7.16 1.61
CA PHE A 177 8.66 6.48 2.61
C PHE A 177 9.32 6.58 3.98
N VAL A 178 8.58 7.03 5.00
CA VAL A 178 9.11 7.23 6.36
C VAL A 178 8.30 6.52 7.43
N GLY A 179 9.00 5.83 8.31
CA GLY A 179 8.42 5.29 9.54
C GLY A 179 8.18 6.38 10.58
N MET A 180 7.39 6.07 11.61
CA MET A 180 6.97 7.06 12.61
C MET A 180 8.11 7.61 13.47
N ALA A 181 9.14 6.82 13.76
CA ALA A 181 10.30 7.31 14.51
C ALA A 181 11.14 8.28 13.66
N VAL A 182 11.42 7.89 12.40
CA VAL A 182 12.11 8.76 11.44
C VAL A 182 11.33 10.05 11.18
N LEU A 183 10.00 9.97 11.14
CA LEU A 183 9.15 11.14 11.01
C LEU A 183 9.34 12.13 12.16
N ASN A 184 9.49 11.62 13.39
CA ASN A 184 9.78 12.45 14.54
C ASN A 184 11.15 13.12 14.44
N ASP A 185 12.16 12.39 13.96
CA ASP A 185 13.49 12.96 13.75
C ASP A 185 13.46 14.07 12.69
N LEU A 186 12.76 13.85 11.58
CA LEU A 186 12.59 14.85 10.52
C LEU A 186 11.94 16.14 11.04
N ARG A 187 10.99 16.02 11.96
CA ARG A 187 10.34 17.18 12.59
C ARG A 187 11.25 17.96 13.53
N ASN A 188 12.32 17.34 14.03
CA ASN A 188 13.30 17.97 14.91
C ASN A 188 14.46 18.60 14.15
N ILE A 189 14.53 18.46 12.83
CA ILE A 189 15.58 19.07 12.01
C ILE A 189 15.22 20.55 11.79
N ASP A 190 16.04 21.46 12.33
CA ASP A 190 15.84 22.92 12.28
C ASP A 190 15.65 23.46 10.86
N THR A 191 16.41 22.95 9.91
CA THR A 191 16.32 23.36 8.50
C THR A 191 14.94 23.08 7.88
N PHE A 192 14.25 22.09 8.41
CA PHE A 192 12.93 21.66 7.94
C PHE A 192 11.81 22.41 8.65
N VAL A 193 12.01 22.79 9.91
CA VAL A 193 11.00 23.42 10.76
C VAL A 193 10.97 24.94 10.63
N GLU A 194 12.10 25.56 10.28
CA GLU A 194 12.18 27.02 10.14
C GLU A 194 11.40 27.51 8.91
N ALA A 195 10.23 28.15 9.16
CA ALA A 195 9.37 28.75 8.14
C ALA A 195 10.08 29.78 7.26
N ASN A 196 11.07 30.49 7.80
CA ASN A 196 11.85 31.47 7.07
C ASN A 196 12.74 30.87 5.98
N LYS A 197 13.11 29.60 6.13
CA LYS A 197 13.94 28.87 5.15
C LYS A 197 13.10 28.13 4.11
N VAL A 198 11.88 27.71 4.49
CA VAL A 198 11.00 26.91 3.61
C VAL A 198 9.98 27.77 2.87
N GLY A 199 9.77 29.03 3.29
CA GLY A 199 8.88 29.98 2.62
C GLY A 199 7.38 29.63 2.70
N ASN A 200 7.00 28.58 3.43
CA ASN A 200 5.62 28.11 3.51
C ASN A 200 5.13 27.97 4.96
N THR A 201 4.23 28.87 5.36
CA THR A 201 3.65 28.93 6.71
C THR A 201 2.67 27.80 6.98
N ASP A 202 2.17 27.10 5.97
CA ASP A 202 1.19 26.02 6.13
C ASP A 202 1.80 24.72 6.66
N MET A 203 3.11 24.52 6.46
CA MET A 203 3.84 23.37 7.02
C MET A 203 3.84 23.42 8.55
N LEU A 204 4.06 24.59 9.15
CA LEU A 204 4.05 24.77 10.60
C LEU A 204 2.66 24.57 11.23
N LYS A 205 1.59 24.96 10.52
CA LYS A 205 0.23 24.89 11.04
C LYS A 205 -0.39 23.50 11.01
N ARG A 206 -0.01 22.67 10.05
CA ARG A 206 -0.67 21.36 9.81
C ARG A 206 0.22 20.15 10.06
N GLY A 207 1.52 20.34 10.36
CA GLY A 207 2.47 19.22 10.44
C GLY A 207 2.57 18.43 9.13
N PHE A 208 2.27 19.10 8.01
CA PHE A 208 2.32 18.51 6.69
C PHE A 208 3.77 18.40 6.24
N LEU A 209 4.18 17.22 5.85
CA LEU A 209 5.55 16.93 5.48
C LEU A 209 5.86 17.22 4.01
N GLY A 210 4.94 17.67 3.22
CA GLY A 210 5.14 18.13 1.86
C GLY A 210 6.21 17.38 1.06
N THR A 211 7.14 18.13 0.50
CA THR A 211 8.28 17.63 -0.26
C THR A 211 9.60 18.00 0.45
N ILE A 212 10.56 17.08 0.47
CA ILE A 212 11.93 17.28 0.98
C ILE A 212 12.88 17.05 -0.19
N TYR A 213 13.66 18.04 -0.58
CA TYR A 213 14.58 17.95 -1.73
C TYR A 213 13.94 17.41 -3.01
N GLY A 214 12.68 17.74 -3.26
CA GLY A 214 11.92 17.24 -4.41
C GLY A 214 11.25 15.87 -4.17
N LEU A 215 11.55 15.18 -3.07
CA LEU A 215 10.93 13.91 -2.72
C LEU A 215 9.56 14.12 -2.10
N ASN A 216 8.57 13.39 -2.57
CA ASN A 216 7.25 13.32 -1.96
C ASN A 216 7.30 12.45 -0.69
N VAL A 217 7.01 13.04 0.48
CA VAL A 217 7.14 12.33 1.75
C VAL A 217 5.84 11.60 2.11
N ILE A 218 5.93 10.29 2.19
CA ILE A 218 4.82 9.40 2.54
C ILE A 218 5.13 8.70 3.86
N LYS A 219 4.28 8.94 4.86
CA LYS A 219 4.38 8.29 6.17
C LYS A 219 3.60 6.98 6.19
N PHE A 220 4.14 5.98 6.84
CA PHE A 220 3.39 4.76 7.17
C PHE A 220 3.27 4.58 8.68
N SER A 221 2.12 4.07 9.14
CA SER A 221 1.86 3.88 10.56
C SER A 221 2.63 2.66 11.09
N THR A 222 2.90 2.65 12.40
CA THR A 222 3.53 1.50 13.06
C THR A 222 2.69 0.20 12.90
N ASN A 223 1.37 0.34 12.81
CA ASN A 223 0.47 -0.81 12.61
C ASN A 223 0.50 -1.35 11.18
N ALA A 224 0.87 -0.52 10.20
CA ALA A 224 1.07 -0.91 8.82
C ALA A 224 2.47 -1.47 8.56
N ALA A 225 3.39 -1.33 9.51
CA ALA A 225 4.72 -1.92 9.41
C ALA A 225 4.69 -3.42 9.77
N PRO A 226 5.51 -4.26 9.11
CA PRO A 226 5.59 -5.70 9.41
C PRO A 226 6.04 -5.98 10.84
N SER A 227 6.84 -5.09 11.43
CA SER A 227 7.22 -5.09 12.84
C SER A 227 7.53 -3.67 13.31
N THR A 228 7.61 -3.47 14.62
CA THR A 228 7.93 -2.17 15.24
C THR A 228 9.32 -1.64 14.83
N ALA A 229 10.26 -2.51 14.47
CA ALA A 229 11.59 -2.13 13.99
C ALA A 229 11.54 -1.24 12.74
N TYR A 230 10.57 -1.47 11.85
CA TYR A 230 10.42 -0.69 10.61
C TYR A 230 10.02 0.75 10.82
N SER A 231 9.59 1.14 12.03
CA SER A 231 9.35 2.54 12.37
C SER A 231 10.63 3.41 12.29
N ASN A 232 11.80 2.78 12.40
CA ASN A 232 13.12 3.42 12.32
C ASN A 232 13.71 3.45 10.92
N TYR A 233 12.99 2.96 9.91
CA TYR A 233 13.46 2.92 8.53
C TYR A 233 12.82 4.04 7.69
N ALA A 234 13.60 4.52 6.73
CA ALA A 234 13.13 5.35 5.63
C ALA A 234 13.62 4.74 4.32
N TYR A 235 12.81 4.88 3.27
CA TYR A 235 13.12 4.34 1.94
C TYR A 235 12.96 5.44 0.90
N VAL A 236 14.01 5.67 0.13
CA VAL A 236 13.98 6.55 -1.04
C VAL A 236 13.74 5.68 -2.26
N THR A 237 12.78 6.04 -3.08
CA THR A 237 12.38 5.23 -4.23
C THR A 237 12.16 6.10 -5.47
N ASP A 238 12.42 5.50 -6.63
CA ASP A 238 11.93 6.00 -7.90
C ASP A 238 10.56 5.36 -8.20
N LYS A 239 9.54 6.19 -8.35
CA LYS A 239 8.18 5.75 -8.63
C LYS A 239 8.07 4.80 -9.84
N MET A 240 8.88 5.03 -10.89
CA MET A 240 8.79 4.26 -12.13
C MET A 240 9.44 2.87 -12.03
N HIS A 241 10.30 2.62 -11.05
CA HIS A 241 11.15 1.42 -10.99
C HIS A 241 11.12 0.69 -9.65
N ALA A 242 10.37 1.19 -8.64
CA ALA A 242 10.44 0.67 -7.29
C ALA A 242 9.81 -0.73 -7.15
N TYR A 243 8.52 -0.83 -7.35
CA TYR A 243 7.81 -2.08 -7.09
C TYR A 243 6.56 -2.27 -7.95
N VAL A 244 6.12 -3.52 -8.01
CA VAL A 244 4.95 -3.96 -8.76
C VAL A 244 3.94 -4.57 -7.81
N ILE A 245 2.68 -4.27 -8.04
CA ILE A 245 1.54 -4.86 -7.32
C ILE A 245 0.74 -5.71 -8.29
N ALA A 246 0.52 -6.98 -7.96
CA ALA A 246 -0.35 -7.88 -8.71
C ALA A 246 -1.60 -8.21 -7.88
N GLU A 247 -2.75 -7.70 -8.28
CA GLU A 247 -4.03 -7.90 -7.62
C GLU A 247 -4.93 -8.82 -8.44
N LYS A 248 -5.01 -10.10 -8.08
CA LYS A 248 -5.89 -11.06 -8.75
C LYS A 248 -7.36 -10.91 -8.36
N ARG A 249 -7.62 -10.50 -7.13
CA ARG A 249 -8.95 -10.25 -6.60
C ARG A 249 -8.91 -9.02 -5.70
N PRO A 250 -9.69 -7.98 -6.01
CA PRO A 250 -9.85 -6.85 -5.11
C PRO A 250 -10.53 -7.28 -3.80
N VAL A 251 -10.59 -6.39 -2.85
CA VAL A 251 -11.28 -6.66 -1.58
C VAL A 251 -12.73 -6.98 -1.87
N THR A 252 -13.16 -8.19 -1.54
CA THR A 252 -14.53 -8.68 -1.75
C THR A 252 -15.13 -9.18 -0.46
N VAL A 253 -16.41 -8.91 -0.26
CA VAL A 253 -17.20 -9.36 0.90
C VAL A 253 -18.13 -10.46 0.47
N GLN A 254 -18.15 -11.55 1.23
CA GLN A 254 -19.11 -12.64 1.11
C GLN A 254 -19.84 -12.78 2.44
N ASN A 255 -21.13 -12.48 2.44
CA ASN A 255 -21.96 -12.67 3.61
C ASN A 255 -22.51 -14.10 3.64
N PHE A 256 -22.56 -14.65 4.83
CA PHE A 256 -23.17 -15.95 5.09
C PHE A 256 -23.75 -15.97 6.50
N ASP A 257 -24.87 -16.65 6.65
CA ASP A 257 -25.52 -16.83 7.94
C ASP A 257 -25.20 -18.21 8.48
N LEU A 258 -25.06 -18.29 9.78
CA LEU A 258 -24.86 -19.53 10.54
C LEU A 258 -26.07 -19.76 11.45
N PRO A 259 -27.16 -20.33 10.92
CA PRO A 259 -28.42 -20.44 11.66
C PRO A 259 -28.32 -21.31 12.93
N VAL A 260 -27.38 -22.26 12.94
CA VAL A 260 -27.17 -23.16 14.10
C VAL A 260 -26.63 -22.39 15.31
N ASN A 261 -25.95 -21.26 15.06
CA ASN A 261 -25.29 -20.46 16.11
C ASN A 261 -25.95 -19.09 16.28
N ASP A 262 -27.08 -18.86 15.59
CA ASP A 262 -27.75 -17.54 15.53
C ASP A 262 -26.79 -16.37 15.28
N MET A 263 -25.93 -16.53 14.24
CA MET A 263 -24.90 -15.59 13.88
C MET A 263 -24.97 -15.20 12.41
N SER A 264 -24.81 -13.93 12.14
CA SER A 264 -24.49 -13.43 10.80
C SER A 264 -22.98 -13.18 10.68
N ALA A 265 -22.39 -13.60 9.58
CA ALA A 265 -20.97 -13.50 9.33
C ALA A 265 -20.67 -12.89 7.95
N ALA A 266 -19.60 -12.14 7.88
CA ALA A 266 -19.03 -11.60 6.65
C ALA A 266 -17.60 -12.07 6.49
N ASN A 267 -17.29 -12.71 5.36
CA ASN A 267 -15.94 -13.10 5.00
C ASN A 267 -15.39 -12.10 3.98
N ILE A 268 -14.36 -11.38 4.35
CA ILE A 268 -13.70 -10.36 3.54
C ILE A 268 -12.39 -10.93 3.04
N THR A 269 -12.17 -10.94 1.74
CA THR A 269 -10.98 -11.55 1.14
C THR A 269 -10.41 -10.71 0.01
N GLN A 270 -9.06 -10.73 -0.10
CA GLN A 270 -8.29 -10.12 -1.16
C GLN A 270 -7.22 -11.11 -1.64
N ARG A 271 -6.83 -11.03 -2.92
CA ARG A 271 -5.67 -11.78 -3.44
C ARG A 271 -4.69 -10.81 -4.08
N ILE A 272 -3.56 -10.62 -3.42
CA ILE A 272 -2.53 -9.66 -3.79
C ILE A 272 -1.14 -10.25 -3.62
N LYS A 273 -0.18 -9.77 -4.39
CA LYS A 273 1.25 -9.98 -4.21
C LYS A 273 1.99 -8.70 -4.61
N VAL A 274 2.99 -8.36 -3.82
CA VAL A 274 3.89 -7.24 -4.09
C VAL A 274 5.30 -7.79 -4.29
N ARG A 275 6.07 -7.15 -5.16
CA ARG A 275 7.49 -7.47 -5.37
C ARG A 275 8.22 -6.22 -5.85
N TYR A 276 9.49 -6.11 -5.48
CA TYR A 276 10.37 -5.10 -6.07
C TYR A 276 10.57 -5.37 -7.57
N LEU A 277 10.70 -4.31 -8.35
CA LEU A 277 11.00 -4.40 -9.78
C LEU A 277 12.50 -4.41 -9.99
N ARG A 278 13.21 -3.52 -9.29
CA ARG A 278 14.67 -3.46 -9.23
C ARG A 278 15.11 -3.14 -7.81
N ALA A 279 16.10 -3.87 -7.29
CA ALA A 279 16.60 -3.74 -5.92
C ALA A 279 17.90 -2.93 -5.88
#